data_28e5acc7a8fdcec7ee661ef0cc7c4712
#
_entry.id   28e5acc7a8fdcec7ee661ef0cc7c4712
#
_cell.length_a   1.000
_cell.length_b   1.000
_cell.length_c   1.000
_cell.angle_alpha   90.00
_cell.angle_beta   90.00
_cell.angle_gamma   90.00
#
_symmetry.space_group_name_H-M   'P 1'
#
loop_
_entity.id
_entity.type
_entity.pdbx_description
1 polymer ?
#
loop_
_entity_poly.entity_id
_entity_poly.type
_entity_poly.pdbx_seq_one_letter_code
_entity_poly.pdbx_strand_id
1 'polypeptide(L)'
;MKVYQTNEIKNISILGSSGSGKTTLAEAMLYEGGVIKRRGSVEAGNTVSDYFPVEKEYGYSVFSTVFSVEWQDRKLNFIDCPGSDDFVGGAVSALNVTDTALMVLNAQYGVEVGTVNQFRYTEQFHKPVIFVVNQLDNDKADYEGTIAQLKDRWGSKIVPIQYPISCGSS
;
A
#
# COMPACT_ATOMS: atom_id res chain seq x y z
N MET A 1 -10.93 -0.95 26.52
CA MET A 1 -10.19 -0.39 25.37
C MET A 1 -8.74 -0.24 25.78
N LYS A 2 -7.78 -0.83 25.07
CA LYS A 2 -6.35 -0.73 25.40
C LYS A 2 -5.89 0.72 25.15
N VAL A 3 -5.16 1.27 26.10
CA VAL A 3 -4.56 2.61 25.98
C VAL A 3 -3.14 2.43 25.45
N TYR A 4 -2.81 3.09 24.34
CA TYR A 4 -1.50 3.05 23.72
C TYR A 4 -0.74 4.33 24.03
N GLN A 5 0.56 4.20 24.29
CA GLN A 5 1.48 5.33 24.38
C GLN A 5 1.83 5.83 22.97
N THR A 6 2.26 7.08 22.85
CA THR A 6 2.60 7.69 21.53
C THR A 6 3.63 6.89 20.73
N ASN A 7 4.63 6.31 21.39
CA ASN A 7 5.66 5.49 20.76
C ASN A 7 5.15 4.09 20.28
N GLU A 8 3.99 3.67 20.76
CA GLU A 8 3.32 2.42 20.40
C GLU A 8 2.37 2.59 19.21
N ILE A 9 2.07 3.83 18.84
CA ILE A 9 1.21 4.15 17.68
C ILE A 9 2.09 4.44 16.47
N LYS A 10 1.73 3.86 15.32
CA LYS A 10 2.36 4.11 14.02
C LYS A 10 1.31 4.48 13.00
N ASN A 11 1.54 5.56 12.28
CA ASN A 11 0.65 6.06 11.24
C ASN A 11 1.29 5.82 9.88
N ILE A 12 0.63 5.11 9.00
CA ILE A 12 1.19 4.60 7.75
C ILE A 12 0.24 4.95 6.59
N SER A 13 0.74 5.62 5.56
CA SER A 13 0.01 5.80 4.31
C SER A 13 0.31 4.65 3.35
N ILE A 14 -0.72 4.09 2.72
CA ILE A 14 -0.58 3.08 1.67
C ILE A 14 -0.69 3.80 0.32
N LEU A 15 0.40 3.80 -0.42
CA LEU A 15 0.57 4.47 -1.70
C LEU A 15 0.89 3.47 -2.81
N GLY A 16 0.83 3.90 -4.05
CA GLY A 16 1.15 3.09 -5.24
C GLY A 16 0.15 3.30 -6.36
N SER A 17 0.50 2.90 -7.57
CA SER A 17 -0.33 3.04 -8.77
C SER A 17 -1.68 2.33 -8.64
N SER A 18 -2.65 2.72 -9.46
CA SER A 18 -3.93 2.01 -9.56
C SER A 18 -3.67 0.55 -9.98
N GLY A 19 -4.39 -0.41 -9.37
CA GLY A 19 -4.21 -1.83 -9.67
C GLY A 19 -2.97 -2.48 -9.02
N SER A 20 -2.17 -1.78 -8.20
CA SER A 20 -1.03 -2.39 -7.50
C SER A 20 -1.41 -3.32 -6.34
N GLY A 21 -2.70 -3.33 -5.96
CA GLY A 21 -3.25 -4.20 -4.91
C GLY A 21 -3.21 -3.60 -3.50
N LYS A 22 -3.20 -2.27 -3.37
CA LYS A 22 -3.24 -1.56 -2.07
C LYS A 22 -4.42 -2.00 -1.20
N THR A 23 -5.64 -1.89 -1.73
CA THR A 23 -6.88 -2.26 -1.05
C THR A 23 -6.91 -3.76 -0.68
N THR A 24 -6.42 -4.62 -1.56
CA THR A 24 -6.29 -6.06 -1.28
C THR A 24 -5.29 -6.33 -0.15
N LEU A 25 -4.18 -5.60 -0.11
CA LEU A 25 -3.20 -5.66 0.97
C LEU A 25 -3.81 -5.14 2.29
N ALA A 26 -4.57 -4.04 2.23
CA ALA A 26 -5.30 -3.50 3.39
C ALA A 26 -6.27 -4.54 3.97
N GLU A 27 -7.06 -5.23 3.13
CA GLU A 27 -7.95 -6.33 3.54
C GLU A 27 -7.19 -7.48 4.18
N ALA A 28 -6.02 -7.84 3.63
CA ALA A 28 -5.17 -8.88 4.22
C ALA A 28 -4.67 -8.49 5.61
N MET A 29 -4.20 -7.26 5.80
CA MET A 29 -3.74 -6.76 7.09
C MET A 29 -4.87 -6.71 8.13
N LEU A 30 -6.07 -6.28 7.73
CA LEU A 30 -7.26 -6.28 8.60
C LEU A 30 -7.66 -7.70 9.03
N TYR A 31 -7.57 -8.67 8.12
CA TYR A 31 -7.88 -10.06 8.40
C TYR A 31 -6.85 -10.69 9.33
N GLU A 32 -5.56 -10.58 9.04
CA GLU A 32 -4.48 -11.12 9.88
C GLU A 32 -4.44 -10.46 11.26
N GLY A 33 -4.79 -9.18 11.35
CA GLY A 33 -4.94 -8.47 12.62
C GLY A 33 -6.23 -8.79 13.38
N GLY A 34 -7.09 -9.68 12.86
CA GLY A 34 -8.33 -10.11 13.50
C GLY A 34 -9.44 -9.05 13.57
N VAL A 35 -9.30 -7.96 12.81
CA VAL A 35 -10.30 -6.87 12.77
C VAL A 35 -11.52 -7.29 11.97
N ILE A 36 -11.30 -8.02 10.87
CA ILE A 36 -12.36 -8.62 10.06
C ILE A 36 -12.27 -10.14 10.09
N LYS A 37 -13.43 -10.81 10.03
CA LYS A 37 -13.49 -12.29 10.05
C LYS A 37 -13.37 -12.94 8.67
N ARG A 38 -13.52 -12.16 7.61
CA ARG A 38 -13.46 -12.59 6.22
C ARG A 38 -12.89 -11.46 5.38
N ARG A 39 -11.96 -11.79 4.49
CA ARG A 39 -11.40 -10.84 3.53
C ARG A 39 -12.44 -10.49 2.47
N GLY A 40 -12.60 -9.21 2.20
CA GLY A 40 -13.32 -8.71 1.04
C GLY A 40 -12.48 -8.80 -0.24
N SER A 41 -13.10 -8.52 -1.38
CA SER A 41 -12.41 -8.30 -2.64
C SER A 41 -13.00 -7.12 -3.39
N VAL A 42 -12.17 -6.47 -4.19
CA VAL A 42 -12.56 -5.30 -5.00
C VAL A 42 -13.64 -5.73 -6.01
N GLU A 43 -13.47 -6.91 -6.63
CA GLU A 43 -14.40 -7.45 -7.62
C GLU A 43 -15.79 -7.73 -7.02
N ALA A 44 -15.85 -8.13 -5.75
CA ALA A 44 -17.11 -8.35 -5.04
C ALA A 44 -17.69 -7.05 -4.45
N GLY A 45 -16.97 -5.93 -4.51
CA GLY A 45 -17.41 -4.63 -3.98
C GLY A 45 -17.68 -4.63 -2.48
N ASN A 46 -16.96 -5.47 -1.71
CA ASN A 46 -17.20 -5.70 -0.28
C ASN A 46 -15.96 -5.50 0.61
N THR A 47 -15.00 -4.73 0.12
CA THR A 47 -13.82 -4.32 0.89
C THR A 47 -14.19 -3.25 1.93
N VAL A 48 -13.36 -3.14 2.98
CA VAL A 48 -13.53 -2.13 4.02
C VAL A 48 -13.21 -0.72 3.48
N SER A 49 -12.22 -0.63 2.58
CA SER A 49 -11.76 0.66 2.05
C SER A 49 -12.71 1.25 1.01
N ASP A 50 -13.12 0.46 0.01
CA ASP A 50 -13.93 0.93 -1.12
C ASP A 50 -15.42 0.72 -0.84
N TYR A 51 -16.00 1.52 0.05
CA TYR A 51 -17.39 1.37 0.48
C TYR A 51 -18.36 2.34 -0.21
N PHE A 52 -17.88 3.40 -0.84
CA PHE A 52 -18.73 4.33 -1.58
C PHE A 52 -19.29 3.71 -2.87
N PRO A 53 -20.53 4.06 -3.26
CA PRO A 53 -21.12 3.52 -4.49
C PRO A 53 -20.26 3.73 -5.73
N VAL A 54 -19.63 4.89 -5.87
CA VAL A 54 -18.76 5.24 -6.99
C VAL A 54 -17.53 4.32 -7.08
N GLU A 55 -16.92 3.97 -5.95
CA GLU A 55 -15.77 3.09 -5.91
C GLU A 55 -16.14 1.65 -6.31
N LYS A 56 -17.32 1.20 -5.88
CA LYS A 56 -17.86 -0.11 -6.26
C LYS A 56 -18.25 -0.19 -7.73
N GLU A 57 -18.80 0.88 -8.28
CA GLU A 57 -19.19 0.97 -9.68
C GLU A 57 -17.97 0.95 -10.62
N TYR A 58 -16.94 1.71 -10.29
CA TYR A 58 -15.75 1.84 -11.12
C TYR A 58 -14.62 0.86 -10.78
N GLY A 59 -14.68 0.18 -9.61
CA GLY A 59 -13.69 -0.81 -9.19
C GLY A 59 -12.32 -0.24 -8.83
N TYR A 60 -12.28 1.03 -8.39
CA TYR A 60 -11.06 1.66 -7.87
C TYR A 60 -11.37 2.71 -6.80
N SER A 61 -10.41 2.94 -5.91
CA SER A 61 -10.53 3.88 -4.80
C SER A 61 -10.51 5.33 -5.30
N VAL A 62 -11.45 6.14 -4.82
CA VAL A 62 -11.58 7.58 -5.07
C VAL A 62 -11.21 8.37 -3.83
N PHE A 63 -11.55 7.85 -2.65
CA PHE A 63 -11.31 8.48 -1.36
C PHE A 63 -10.25 7.74 -0.55
N SER A 64 -9.58 8.46 0.33
CA SER A 64 -8.69 7.84 1.31
C SER A 64 -9.49 7.27 2.46
N THR A 65 -9.22 6.02 2.84
CA THR A 65 -9.91 5.34 3.95
C THR A 65 -8.95 5.06 5.10
N VAL A 66 -9.38 5.37 6.32
CA VAL A 66 -8.60 5.15 7.53
C VAL A 66 -9.07 3.88 8.22
N PHE A 67 -8.12 3.00 8.56
CA PHE A 67 -8.37 1.83 9.39
C PHE A 67 -7.23 1.59 10.37
N SER A 68 -7.42 0.74 11.36
CA SER A 68 -6.38 0.41 12.33
C SER A 68 -6.33 -1.07 12.63
N VAL A 69 -5.11 -1.56 12.91
CA VAL A 69 -4.83 -2.93 13.31
C VAL A 69 -3.99 -2.91 14.58
N GLU A 70 -4.33 -3.77 15.53
CA GLU A 70 -3.49 -4.03 16.70
C GLU A 70 -2.57 -5.21 16.39
N TRP A 71 -1.26 -4.99 16.46
CA TRP A 71 -0.26 -6.00 16.14
C TRP A 71 0.96 -5.90 17.06
N GLN A 72 1.34 -7.00 17.69
CA GLN A 72 2.51 -7.08 18.58
C GLN A 72 2.61 -5.90 19.56
N ASP A 73 1.51 -5.66 20.30
CA ASP A 73 1.37 -4.56 21.28
C ASP A 73 1.52 -3.14 20.71
N ARG A 74 1.39 -2.99 19.40
CA ARG A 74 1.36 -1.70 18.70
C ARG A 74 -0.01 -1.45 18.09
N LYS A 75 -0.39 -0.18 17.99
CA LYS A 75 -1.52 0.28 17.20
C LYS A 75 -1.00 0.82 15.87
N LEU A 76 -1.33 0.14 14.79
CA LEU A 76 -0.98 0.55 13.43
C LEU A 76 -2.21 1.21 12.81
N ASN A 77 -2.14 2.50 12.54
CA ASN A 77 -3.16 3.23 11.79
C ASN A 77 -2.70 3.30 10.33
N PHE A 78 -3.57 2.90 9.43
CA PHE A 78 -3.34 2.94 8.00
C PHE A 78 -4.28 3.93 7.32
N ILE A 79 -3.78 4.59 6.30
CA ILE A 79 -4.57 5.38 5.36
C ILE A 79 -4.38 4.78 3.98
N ASP A 80 -5.39 4.05 3.50
CA ASP A 80 -5.42 3.53 2.12
C ASP A 80 -5.77 4.68 1.19
N CYS A 81 -4.85 5.01 0.26
CA CYS A 81 -4.96 6.15 -0.63
C CYS A 81 -5.32 5.73 -2.05
N PRO A 82 -6.09 6.55 -2.79
CA PRO A 82 -6.32 6.33 -4.21
C PRO A 82 -5.01 6.21 -5.00
N GLY A 83 -5.00 5.32 -5.99
CA GLY A 83 -3.83 5.08 -6.84
C GLY A 83 -3.79 5.89 -8.12
N SER A 84 -4.90 6.54 -8.49
CA SER A 84 -4.96 7.39 -9.67
C SER A 84 -4.37 8.77 -9.38
N ASP A 85 -3.64 9.32 -10.35
CA ASP A 85 -3.09 10.68 -10.29
C ASP A 85 -4.19 11.75 -10.19
N ASP A 86 -5.40 11.47 -10.66
CA ASP A 86 -6.55 12.38 -10.54
C ASP A 86 -6.96 12.61 -9.09
N PHE A 87 -6.67 11.69 -8.19
CA PHE A 87 -7.00 11.74 -6.77
C PHE A 87 -5.78 11.92 -5.86
N VAL A 88 -4.68 12.42 -6.38
CA VAL A 88 -3.41 12.60 -5.65
C VAL A 88 -3.54 13.42 -4.37
N GLY A 89 -4.55 14.29 -4.27
CA GLY A 89 -4.86 15.05 -3.06
C GLY A 89 -5.04 14.18 -1.82
N GLY A 90 -5.59 12.98 -1.97
CA GLY A 90 -5.72 11.98 -0.90
C GLY A 90 -4.36 11.51 -0.38
N ALA A 91 -3.43 11.19 -1.28
CA ALA A 91 -2.07 10.77 -0.95
C ALA A 91 -1.28 11.90 -0.25
N VAL A 92 -1.38 13.13 -0.76
CA VAL A 92 -0.75 14.33 -0.17
C VAL A 92 -1.28 14.59 1.24
N SER A 93 -2.59 14.51 1.44
CA SER A 93 -3.22 14.70 2.76
C SER A 93 -2.78 13.62 3.74
N ALA A 94 -2.72 12.35 3.31
CA ALA A 94 -2.26 11.23 4.13
C ALA A 94 -0.79 11.41 4.56
N LEU A 95 0.09 11.81 3.65
CA LEU A 95 1.52 12.04 3.94
C LEU A 95 1.75 13.13 4.99
N ASN A 96 0.87 14.12 5.11
CA ASN A 96 0.97 15.13 6.15
C ASN A 96 0.83 14.56 7.57
N VAL A 97 0.02 13.52 7.74
CA VAL A 97 -0.37 13.00 9.07
C VAL A 97 0.21 11.63 9.39
N THR A 98 0.93 11.00 8.46
CA THR A 98 1.54 9.69 8.66
C THR A 98 3.04 9.78 8.92
N ASP A 99 3.58 8.75 9.56
CA ASP A 99 5.00 8.65 9.93
C ASP A 99 5.82 8.01 8.82
N THR A 100 5.21 7.12 8.05
CA THR A 100 5.86 6.28 7.03
C THR A 100 4.91 6.06 5.85
N ALA A 101 5.47 5.96 4.65
CA ALA A 101 4.75 5.54 3.44
C ALA A 101 5.05 4.08 3.10
N LEU A 102 4.00 3.29 2.87
CA LEU A 102 4.07 1.95 2.32
C LEU A 102 3.72 2.03 0.83
N MET A 103 4.74 1.93 -0.03
CA MET A 103 4.59 2.05 -1.48
C MET A 103 4.44 0.67 -2.12
N VAL A 104 3.24 0.38 -2.61
CA VAL A 104 2.89 -0.92 -3.20
C VAL A 104 3.09 -0.89 -4.71
N LEU A 105 3.91 -1.80 -5.22
CA LEU A 105 4.19 -1.99 -6.64
C LEU A 105 3.59 -3.30 -7.14
N ASN A 106 3.13 -3.29 -8.38
CA ASN A 106 2.76 -4.52 -9.07
C ASN A 106 4.03 -5.17 -9.67
N ALA A 107 4.31 -6.42 -9.30
CA ALA A 107 5.49 -7.14 -9.77
C ALA A 107 5.54 -7.34 -11.29
N GLN A 108 4.39 -7.27 -11.99
CA GLN A 108 4.34 -7.38 -13.45
C GLN A 108 4.78 -6.08 -14.14
N TYR A 109 4.48 -4.92 -13.55
CA TYR A 109 4.72 -3.62 -14.20
C TYR A 109 5.93 -2.87 -13.62
N GLY A 110 6.38 -3.28 -12.43
CA GLY A 110 7.51 -2.65 -11.76
C GLY A 110 7.23 -1.20 -11.36
N VAL A 111 8.17 -0.31 -11.67
CA VAL A 111 8.08 1.13 -11.32
C VAL A 111 7.31 1.90 -12.38
N GLU A 112 6.06 2.19 -12.11
CA GLU A 112 5.16 2.95 -12.98
C GLU A 112 5.29 4.47 -12.76
N VAL A 113 4.73 5.27 -13.68
CA VAL A 113 4.72 6.74 -13.59
C VAL A 113 4.04 7.21 -12.30
N GLY A 114 2.90 6.62 -11.94
CA GLY A 114 2.20 6.92 -10.69
C GLY A 114 3.06 6.65 -9.44
N THR A 115 3.86 5.58 -9.43
CA THR A 115 4.82 5.30 -8.37
C THR A 115 5.85 6.43 -8.23
N VAL A 116 6.39 6.90 -9.36
CA VAL A 116 7.38 7.99 -9.38
C VAL A 116 6.79 9.30 -8.87
N ASN A 117 5.57 9.63 -9.30
CA ASN A 117 4.87 10.83 -8.88
C ASN A 117 4.61 10.81 -7.38
N GLN A 118 4.10 9.70 -6.86
CA GLN A 118 3.81 9.56 -5.44
C GLN A 118 5.09 9.53 -4.59
N PHE A 119 6.17 8.93 -5.10
CA PHE A 119 7.46 8.94 -4.40
C PHE A 119 8.03 10.36 -4.25
N ARG A 120 7.88 11.24 -5.24
CA ARG A 120 8.27 12.67 -5.11
C ARG A 120 7.58 13.35 -3.93
N TYR A 121 6.31 13.05 -3.68
CA TYR A 121 5.61 13.59 -2.50
C TYR A 121 6.21 13.04 -1.21
N THR A 122 6.60 11.76 -1.15
CA THR A 122 7.26 11.24 0.06
C THR A 122 8.57 11.96 0.34
N GLU A 123 9.36 12.28 -0.69
CA GLU A 123 10.58 13.10 -0.55
C GLU A 123 10.26 14.52 -0.09
N GLN A 124 9.25 15.17 -0.68
CA GLN A 124 8.82 16.51 -0.30
C GLN A 124 8.38 16.59 1.15
N PHE A 125 7.67 15.58 1.66
CA PHE A 125 7.22 15.49 3.05
C PHE A 125 8.23 14.81 3.98
N HIS A 126 9.43 14.48 3.47
CA HIS A 126 10.50 13.81 4.22
C HIS A 126 10.04 12.52 4.92
N LYS A 127 9.22 11.71 4.25
CA LYS A 127 8.70 10.46 4.80
C LYS A 127 9.59 9.28 4.40
N PRO A 128 9.97 8.41 5.35
CA PRO A 128 10.58 7.14 5.02
C PRO A 128 9.61 6.27 4.22
N VAL A 129 10.14 5.48 3.29
CA VAL A 129 9.35 4.63 2.40
C VAL A 129 9.74 3.17 2.57
N ILE A 130 8.73 2.32 2.69
CA ILE A 130 8.86 0.87 2.56
C ILE A 130 8.21 0.46 1.25
N PHE A 131 8.96 -0.15 0.34
CA PHE A 131 8.43 -0.71 -0.90
C PHE A 131 7.91 -2.12 -0.67
N VAL A 132 6.73 -2.41 -1.20
CA VAL A 132 6.13 -3.74 -1.23
C VAL A 132 5.94 -4.16 -2.66
N VAL A 133 6.69 -5.17 -3.11
CA VAL A 133 6.50 -5.80 -4.42
C VAL A 133 5.40 -6.84 -4.27
N ASN A 134 4.25 -6.56 -4.85
CA ASN A 134 3.00 -7.31 -4.69
C ASN A 134 2.63 -8.09 -5.97
N GLN A 135 1.64 -8.97 -5.87
CA GLN A 135 1.16 -9.81 -6.98
C GLN A 135 2.26 -10.72 -7.56
N LEU A 136 3.07 -11.28 -6.67
CA LEU A 136 4.15 -12.22 -7.03
C LEU A 136 3.63 -13.58 -7.51
N ASP A 137 2.36 -13.87 -7.28
CA ASP A 137 1.61 -15.02 -7.77
C ASP A 137 1.20 -14.91 -9.26
N ASN A 138 1.36 -13.76 -9.88
CA ASN A 138 1.08 -13.56 -11.29
C ASN A 138 2.19 -14.21 -12.15
N ASP A 139 1.83 -14.92 -13.23
CA ASP A 139 2.78 -15.55 -14.17
C ASP A 139 3.76 -14.58 -14.82
N LYS A 140 3.41 -13.31 -14.90
CA LYS A 140 4.23 -12.23 -15.45
C LYS A 140 4.97 -11.44 -14.38
N ALA A 141 4.95 -11.90 -13.13
CA ALA A 141 5.65 -11.22 -12.05
C ALA A 141 7.17 -11.29 -12.27
N ASP A 142 7.83 -10.15 -12.18
CA ASP A 142 9.29 -10.01 -12.28
C ASP A 142 9.81 -9.25 -11.06
N TYR A 143 10.10 -9.98 -10.00
CA TYR A 143 10.65 -9.41 -8.78
C TYR A 143 12.03 -8.79 -9.00
N GLU A 144 12.93 -9.53 -9.66
CA GLU A 144 14.31 -9.07 -9.88
C GLU A 144 14.37 -7.83 -10.78
N GLY A 145 13.56 -7.81 -11.86
CA GLY A 145 13.42 -6.64 -12.71
C GLY A 145 12.84 -5.44 -11.97
N THR A 146 11.86 -5.66 -11.08
CA THR A 146 11.29 -4.60 -10.24
C THR A 146 12.35 -4.02 -9.28
N ILE A 147 13.14 -4.87 -8.62
CA ILE A 147 14.23 -4.42 -7.74
C ILE A 147 15.32 -3.69 -8.53
N ALA A 148 15.66 -4.17 -9.74
CA ALA A 148 16.62 -3.49 -10.62
C ALA A 148 16.15 -2.08 -11.00
N GLN A 149 14.87 -1.92 -11.38
CA GLN A 149 14.27 -0.61 -11.69
C GLN A 149 14.28 0.33 -10.48
N LEU A 150 13.97 -0.18 -9.28
CA LEU A 150 14.04 0.59 -8.04
C LEU A 150 15.47 1.09 -7.77
N LYS A 151 16.48 0.21 -7.91
CA LYS A 151 17.88 0.54 -7.70
C LYS A 151 18.42 1.51 -8.77
N ASP A 152 18.04 1.34 -10.03
CA ASP A 152 18.42 2.25 -11.12
C ASP A 152 17.95 3.67 -10.83
N ARG A 153 16.74 3.81 -10.32
CA ARG A 153 16.11 5.11 -10.08
C ARG A 153 16.53 5.79 -8.77
N TRP A 154 16.65 5.02 -7.68
CA TRP A 154 16.91 5.57 -6.33
C TRP A 154 18.21 5.08 -5.70
N GLY A 155 19.00 4.30 -6.42
CA GLY A 155 20.37 3.92 -6.07
C GLY A 155 20.47 3.10 -4.79
N SER A 156 21.49 3.43 -4.00
CA SER A 156 21.82 2.72 -2.76
C SER A 156 20.80 2.90 -1.63
N LYS A 157 19.79 3.75 -1.80
CA LYS A 157 18.68 3.89 -0.85
C LYS A 157 17.79 2.64 -0.81
N ILE A 158 17.85 1.79 -1.87
CA ILE A 158 17.02 0.59 -1.98
C ILE A 158 17.76 -0.61 -1.41
N VAL A 159 17.26 -1.12 -0.30
CA VAL A 159 17.80 -2.30 0.40
C VAL A 159 16.70 -3.36 0.52
N PRO A 160 16.77 -4.47 -0.22
CA PRO A 160 15.84 -5.58 -0.05
C PRO A 160 15.99 -6.19 1.35
N ILE A 161 14.87 -6.36 2.05
CA ILE A 161 14.81 -6.98 3.39
C ILE A 161 14.13 -8.35 3.37
N GLN A 162 13.44 -8.68 2.28
CA GLN A 162 12.78 -9.96 2.05
C GLN A 162 12.94 -10.36 0.59
N TYR A 163 13.02 -11.66 0.34
CA TYR A 163 13.06 -12.24 -1.00
C TYR A 163 11.93 -13.26 -1.14
N PRO A 164 11.25 -13.31 -2.31
CA PRO A 164 10.27 -14.36 -2.57
C PRO A 164 10.98 -15.71 -2.73
N ILE A 165 10.34 -16.79 -2.26
CA ILE A 165 10.82 -18.17 -2.47
C ILE A 165 10.50 -18.60 -3.91
N SER A 166 9.35 -18.14 -4.44
CA SER A 166 8.90 -18.38 -5.82
C SER A 166 8.15 -17.16 -6.36
N CYS A 167 8.12 -17.03 -7.68
CA CYS A 167 7.29 -16.08 -8.41
C CYS A 167 6.50 -16.83 -9.47
N GLY A 168 5.29 -16.36 -9.80
CA GLY A 168 4.39 -16.98 -10.75
C GLY A 168 3.43 -17.98 -10.10
N SER A 169 2.46 -18.46 -10.90
CA SER A 169 1.53 -19.51 -10.47
C SER A 169 2.27 -20.86 -10.48
N SER A 170 2.68 -21.32 -9.31
CA SER A 170 3.23 -22.67 -9.11
C SER A 170 2.16 -23.66 -8.67
#